data_3fe589e66ef2735f472be5b0e8dbddbb
#
_entry.id   3fe589e66ef2735f472be5b0e8dbddbb
#
_cell.length_a   1.000
_cell.length_b   1.000
_cell.length_c   1.000
_cell.angle_alpha   90.00
_cell.angle_beta   90.00
_cell.angle_gamma   90.00
#
_symmetry.space_group_name_H-M   'P 1'
#
loop_
_entity.id
_entity.type
_entity.pdbx_description
1 polymer ?
#
loop_
_entity_poly.entity_id
_entity_poly.type
_entity_poly.pdbx_seq_one_letter_code
_entity_poly.pdbx_strand_id
1 'polypeptide(L)'
;VDHKSAYIIGSGLAALTAACYLVRDGQMKGEHVHVFEKNALAGGACDGYKYDIGYVMRGGREMDNHFEVMWDLLRSIPSLETEGASVLDEYYWLNKEDPNKSLCRATVNRGQDAHTDGKFAISDQGAMEIMKLFFTPDEDLYDKPITDFFDDEVLNSNFWLYWRTMFAFENWHSALEMKLYLKRYIHHIGGLPDFTALRFTRYNQYESMILPMIKYLEGFGVQFHYNVKVENVDFAIGGGMGPVRQRTGTGQDTILRKQAEYGAYPRNPFSSPTKKLATRIDLMEADGTTRSIDLGENDLVFITNGGCVENSTMGSQNSPAAWNPDLKPGGGWDMWRRIAAQDPSFGHPDVFCSDPEHSKWMSATVTTLDGEIPPYIQKICKRDPFSGKVVTGGIVTVQDSNWLMSWTL
;
A
#
# COMPACT_ATOMS: atom_id res chain seq x y z
N VAL A 1 5.45 10.39 -29.48
CA VAL A 1 4.55 9.82 -28.48
C VAL A 1 3.52 8.91 -29.14
N ASP A 2 3.15 9.21 -30.40
CA ASP A 2 2.07 8.52 -31.11
C ASP A 2 2.36 7.05 -31.54
N HIS A 3 3.54 6.54 -31.27
CA HIS A 3 3.97 5.17 -31.62
C HIS A 3 4.30 4.31 -30.40
N LYS A 4 3.93 4.74 -29.21
CA LYS A 4 4.18 4.04 -27.96
C LYS A 4 2.86 3.63 -27.32
N SER A 5 2.81 2.44 -26.77
CA SER A 5 1.74 2.03 -25.88
C SER A 5 2.27 1.89 -24.45
N ALA A 6 1.40 2.09 -23.48
CA ALA A 6 1.68 1.85 -22.08
C ALA A 6 0.75 0.76 -21.57
N TYR A 7 1.35 -0.25 -20.95
CA TYR A 7 0.65 -1.39 -20.36
C TYR A 7 0.85 -1.37 -18.85
N ILE A 8 -0.24 -1.19 -18.12
CA ILE A 8 -0.24 -1.02 -16.68
C ILE A 8 -0.92 -2.24 -16.05
N ILE A 9 -0.18 -2.96 -15.22
CA ILE A 9 -0.61 -4.20 -14.59
C ILE A 9 -1.05 -3.91 -13.16
N GLY A 10 -2.34 -4.10 -12.90
CA GLY A 10 -3.06 -3.65 -11.72
C GLY A 10 -3.76 -2.32 -11.95
N SER A 11 -4.73 -2.00 -11.12
CA SER A 11 -5.52 -0.76 -11.16
C SER A 11 -5.61 -0.08 -9.79
N GLY A 12 -4.64 -0.32 -8.92
CA GLY A 12 -4.51 0.37 -7.65
C GLY A 12 -4.04 1.82 -7.81
N LEU A 13 -3.88 2.51 -6.69
CA LEU A 13 -3.51 3.93 -6.67
C LEU A 13 -2.24 4.23 -7.49
N ALA A 14 -1.19 3.41 -7.36
CA ALA A 14 0.05 3.60 -8.12
C ALA A 14 -0.16 3.45 -9.64
N ALA A 15 -0.97 2.47 -10.06
CA ALA A 15 -1.30 2.24 -11.45
C ALA A 15 -2.08 3.41 -12.06
N LEU A 16 -3.14 3.86 -11.37
CA LEU A 16 -3.96 4.98 -11.83
C LEU A 16 -3.16 6.29 -11.84
N THR A 17 -2.26 6.49 -10.87
CA THR A 17 -1.34 7.64 -10.85
C THR A 17 -0.43 7.61 -12.08
N ALA A 18 0.17 6.46 -12.41
CA ALA A 18 1.00 6.34 -13.61
C ALA A 18 0.20 6.66 -14.88
N ALA A 19 -1.02 6.11 -15.01
CA ALA A 19 -1.89 6.41 -16.15
C ALA A 19 -2.21 7.91 -16.25
N CYS A 20 -2.55 8.56 -15.13
CA CYS A 20 -2.83 9.99 -15.11
C CYS A 20 -1.64 10.83 -15.56
N TYR A 21 -0.44 10.55 -15.07
CA TYR A 21 0.77 11.27 -15.51
C TYR A 21 1.10 11.01 -16.98
N LEU A 22 0.86 9.81 -17.50
CA LEU A 22 1.06 9.50 -18.92
C LEU A 22 0.16 10.35 -19.82
N VAL A 23 -1.12 10.51 -19.48
CA VAL A 23 -2.04 11.31 -20.30
C VAL A 23 -1.89 12.81 -20.04
N ARG A 24 -1.68 13.25 -18.79
CA ARG A 24 -1.60 14.66 -18.42
C ARG A 24 -0.27 15.29 -18.82
N ASP A 25 0.84 14.70 -18.39
CA ASP A 25 2.19 15.26 -18.53
C ASP A 25 2.94 14.63 -19.69
N GLY A 26 2.82 13.31 -19.86
CA GLY A 26 3.41 12.56 -20.97
C GLY A 26 2.72 12.81 -22.31
N GLN A 27 1.54 13.44 -22.31
CA GLN A 27 0.74 13.72 -23.49
C GLN A 27 0.48 12.49 -24.36
N MET A 28 0.44 11.32 -23.72
CA MET A 28 0.10 10.07 -24.39
C MET A 28 -1.41 10.03 -24.66
N LYS A 29 -1.80 9.60 -25.86
CA LYS A 29 -3.22 9.38 -26.17
C LYS A 29 -3.77 8.28 -25.29
N GLY A 30 -4.95 8.47 -24.72
CA GLY A 30 -5.56 7.49 -23.83
C GLY A 30 -5.79 6.13 -24.50
N GLU A 31 -6.10 6.10 -25.79
CA GLU A 31 -6.25 4.85 -26.57
C GLU A 31 -4.99 3.97 -26.60
N HIS A 32 -3.82 4.53 -26.29
CA HIS A 32 -2.54 3.84 -26.17
C HIS A 32 -2.17 3.49 -24.71
N VAL A 33 -3.01 3.82 -23.73
CA VAL A 33 -2.80 3.49 -22.32
C VAL A 33 -3.77 2.39 -21.92
N HIS A 34 -3.24 1.20 -21.59
CA HIS A 34 -4.01 0.00 -21.26
C HIS A 34 -3.80 -0.35 -19.79
N VAL A 35 -4.87 -0.44 -19.01
CA VAL A 35 -4.86 -0.82 -17.60
C VAL A 35 -5.52 -2.20 -17.46
N PHE A 36 -4.78 -3.19 -16.96
CA PHE A 36 -5.26 -4.55 -16.76
C PHE A 36 -5.59 -4.79 -15.29
N GLU A 37 -6.82 -5.20 -15.01
CA GLU A 37 -7.31 -5.52 -13.68
C GLU A 37 -7.95 -6.92 -13.67
N LYS A 38 -7.49 -7.78 -12.77
CA LYS A 38 -8.02 -9.15 -12.62
C LYS A 38 -9.43 -9.21 -12.05
N ASN A 39 -9.83 -8.17 -11.31
CA ASN A 39 -11.15 -8.06 -10.70
C ASN A 39 -12.10 -7.23 -11.55
N ALA A 40 -13.38 -7.28 -11.21
CA ALA A 40 -14.40 -6.43 -11.82
C ALA A 40 -14.37 -4.98 -11.32
N LEU A 41 -13.63 -4.70 -10.25
CA LEU A 41 -13.52 -3.40 -9.61
C LEU A 41 -12.06 -2.97 -9.53
N ALA A 42 -11.77 -1.75 -9.94
CA ALA A 42 -10.47 -1.11 -9.78
C ALA A 42 -10.22 -0.66 -8.32
N GLY A 43 -9.00 -0.23 -8.04
CA GLY A 43 -8.64 0.41 -6.77
C GLY A 43 -7.58 -0.34 -5.97
N GLY A 44 -7.33 -1.61 -6.25
CA GLY A 44 -6.36 -2.41 -5.53
C GLY A 44 -6.65 -2.44 -4.03
N ALA A 45 -5.69 -2.04 -3.19
CA ALA A 45 -5.89 -1.93 -1.73
C ALA A 45 -6.83 -0.78 -1.33
N CYS A 46 -7.09 0.18 -2.23
CA CYS A 46 -8.02 1.30 -2.03
C CYS A 46 -9.41 1.03 -2.62
N ASP A 47 -9.77 -0.23 -2.84
CA ASP A 47 -11.11 -0.62 -3.25
C ASP A 47 -12.16 -0.31 -2.15
N GLY A 48 -13.41 -0.25 -2.55
CA GLY A 48 -14.55 -0.10 -1.67
C GLY A 48 -15.76 -0.77 -2.30
N TYR A 49 -16.49 -1.54 -1.51
CA TYR A 49 -17.67 -2.26 -1.96
C TYR A 49 -18.91 -1.64 -1.34
N LYS A 50 -19.90 -1.35 -2.18
CA LYS A 50 -21.22 -0.93 -1.74
C LYS A 50 -22.15 -2.14 -1.69
N TYR A 51 -22.80 -2.32 -0.55
CA TYR A 51 -23.86 -3.29 -0.33
C TYR A 51 -25.17 -2.57 0.00
N ASP A 52 -26.28 -3.29 0.03
CA ASP A 52 -27.60 -2.71 0.30
C ASP A 52 -27.67 -2.00 1.66
N ILE A 53 -26.91 -2.47 2.64
CA ILE A 53 -26.91 -1.97 4.02
C ILE A 53 -25.73 -1.07 4.38
N GLY A 54 -24.79 -0.81 3.45
CA GLY A 54 -23.64 0.03 3.72
C GLY A 54 -22.45 -0.22 2.81
N TYR A 55 -21.30 0.25 3.26
CA TYR A 55 -20.04 0.14 2.53
C TYR A 55 -19.07 -0.74 3.30
N VAL A 56 -18.23 -1.47 2.58
CA VAL A 56 -17.15 -2.26 3.15
C VAL A 56 -15.84 -1.82 2.53
N MET A 57 -14.85 -1.56 3.37
CA MET A 57 -13.47 -1.25 2.95
C MET A 57 -12.48 -2.08 3.77
N ARG A 58 -11.30 -2.30 3.21
CA ARG A 58 -10.22 -3.03 3.89
C ARG A 58 -9.40 -2.07 4.74
N GLY A 59 -9.41 -2.26 6.06
CA GLY A 59 -8.61 -1.52 7.03
C GLY A 59 -8.89 -0.03 7.14
N GLY A 60 -8.14 0.62 8.01
CA GLY A 60 -8.05 2.08 8.09
C GLY A 60 -7.18 2.61 6.95
N ARG A 61 -7.52 3.77 6.41
CA ARG A 61 -6.79 4.40 5.29
C ARG A 61 -6.63 5.87 5.57
N GLU A 62 -5.49 6.19 6.13
CA GLU A 62 -5.13 7.54 6.51
C GLU A 62 -4.40 8.25 5.38
N MET A 63 -4.47 9.57 5.41
CA MET A 63 -3.79 10.49 4.51
C MET A 63 -2.79 11.33 5.27
N ASP A 64 -1.83 11.91 4.56
CA ASP A 64 -0.77 12.75 5.12
C ASP A 64 -0.66 14.04 4.30
N ASN A 65 -0.36 15.16 4.95
CA ASN A 65 -0.16 16.45 4.28
C ASN A 65 1.11 16.51 3.40
N HIS A 66 1.95 15.49 3.45
CA HIS A 66 3.20 15.38 2.68
C HIS A 66 3.16 14.27 1.63
N PHE A 67 2.01 14.02 1.05
CA PHE A 67 1.86 13.21 -0.18
C PHE A 67 1.95 14.10 -1.41
N GLU A 68 3.03 14.87 -1.57
CA GLU A 68 3.17 15.96 -2.54
C GLU A 68 2.87 15.53 -3.98
N VAL A 69 3.36 14.34 -4.37
CA VAL A 69 3.10 13.79 -5.72
C VAL A 69 1.61 13.51 -5.92
N MET A 70 0.95 12.98 -4.90
CA MET A 70 -0.49 12.74 -4.94
C MET A 70 -1.28 14.04 -4.96
N TRP A 71 -0.87 15.03 -4.14
CA TRP A 71 -1.53 16.33 -4.10
C TRP A 71 -1.38 17.08 -5.44
N ASP A 72 -0.21 17.00 -6.07
CA ASP A 72 -0.02 17.54 -7.42
C ASP A 72 -1.00 16.91 -8.42
N LEU A 73 -1.16 15.59 -8.35
CA LEU A 73 -2.09 14.86 -9.20
C LEU A 73 -3.55 15.25 -8.91
N LEU A 74 -3.97 15.13 -7.65
CA LEU A 74 -5.38 15.32 -7.24
C LEU A 74 -5.89 16.75 -7.43
N ARG A 75 -5.00 17.72 -7.52
CA ARG A 75 -5.32 19.09 -7.96
C ARG A 75 -5.88 19.14 -9.39
N SER A 76 -5.48 18.20 -10.24
CA SER A 76 -5.91 18.10 -11.64
C SER A 76 -7.13 17.20 -11.83
N ILE A 77 -7.51 16.42 -10.84
CA ILE A 77 -8.64 15.49 -10.93
C ILE A 77 -9.92 16.22 -10.51
N PRO A 78 -10.91 16.36 -11.40
CA PRO A 78 -12.17 17.02 -11.05
C PRO A 78 -12.92 16.27 -9.95
N SER A 79 -13.53 17.02 -9.04
CA SER A 79 -14.50 16.48 -8.10
C SER A 79 -15.71 15.93 -8.85
N LEU A 80 -16.26 14.80 -8.35
CA LEU A 80 -17.52 14.26 -8.86
C LEU A 80 -18.76 14.88 -8.18
N GLU A 81 -18.56 15.66 -7.12
CA GLU A 81 -19.64 16.23 -6.31
C GLU A 81 -19.77 17.74 -6.43
N THR A 82 -18.64 18.44 -6.57
CA THR A 82 -18.60 19.89 -6.58
C THR A 82 -18.09 20.39 -7.92
N GLU A 83 -18.96 20.99 -8.70
CA GLU A 83 -18.60 21.57 -10.01
C GLU A 83 -17.51 22.63 -9.86
N GLY A 84 -16.49 22.55 -10.72
CA GLY A 84 -15.34 23.47 -10.73
C GLY A 84 -14.31 23.24 -9.63
N ALA A 85 -14.53 22.30 -8.72
CA ALA A 85 -13.56 21.90 -7.69
C ALA A 85 -12.73 20.69 -8.13
N SER A 86 -11.56 20.53 -7.51
CA SER A 86 -10.75 19.33 -7.60
C SER A 86 -10.95 18.41 -6.40
N VAL A 87 -10.51 17.16 -6.51
CA VAL A 87 -10.45 16.22 -5.37
C VAL A 87 -9.58 16.79 -4.24
N LEU A 88 -8.53 17.51 -4.57
CA LEU A 88 -7.67 18.15 -3.57
C LEU A 88 -8.39 19.28 -2.82
N ASP A 89 -9.22 20.08 -3.51
CA ASP A 89 -10.01 21.14 -2.86
C ASP A 89 -10.96 20.55 -1.81
N GLU A 90 -11.68 19.48 -2.15
CA GLU A 90 -12.58 18.80 -1.20
C GLU A 90 -11.84 18.26 0.01
N TYR A 91 -10.67 17.69 -0.20
CA TYR A 91 -9.82 17.21 0.88
C TYR A 91 -9.41 18.34 1.83
N TYR A 92 -8.97 19.49 1.30
CA TYR A 92 -8.58 20.65 2.12
C TYR A 92 -9.76 21.25 2.86
N TRP A 93 -10.89 21.45 2.21
CA TRP A 93 -12.08 22.02 2.84
C TRP A 93 -12.52 21.18 4.03
N LEU A 94 -12.60 19.88 3.82
CA LEU A 94 -12.99 18.96 4.87
C LEU A 94 -12.05 18.99 6.07
N ASN A 95 -10.75 18.82 5.84
CA ASN A 95 -9.77 18.73 6.93
C ASN A 95 -9.53 20.08 7.64
N LYS A 96 -9.91 21.20 7.01
CA LYS A 96 -9.96 22.51 7.63
C LYS A 96 -11.20 22.67 8.52
N GLU A 97 -12.34 22.19 8.06
CA GLU A 97 -13.60 22.27 8.80
C GLU A 97 -13.62 21.31 10.00
N ASP A 98 -13.15 20.10 9.81
CA ASP A 98 -13.10 19.06 10.86
C ASP A 98 -11.68 18.49 10.99
N PRO A 99 -10.77 19.19 11.68
CA PRO A 99 -9.42 18.68 11.93
C PRO A 99 -9.46 17.36 12.70
N ASN A 100 -8.68 16.38 12.21
CA ASN A 100 -8.61 15.09 12.87
C ASN A 100 -7.97 15.20 14.26
N LYS A 101 -8.59 14.56 15.26
CA LYS A 101 -8.08 14.45 16.61
C LYS A 101 -8.79 13.34 17.39
N SER A 102 -8.02 12.47 18.02
CA SER A 102 -8.54 11.49 18.98
C SER A 102 -8.69 12.14 20.35
N LEU A 103 -9.90 12.08 20.92
CA LEU A 103 -10.18 12.52 22.29
C LEU A 103 -10.04 11.37 23.31
N CYS A 104 -10.04 10.14 22.84
CA CYS A 104 -9.64 8.95 23.57
C CYS A 104 -8.76 8.13 22.63
N ARG A 105 -7.46 8.02 22.93
CA ARG A 105 -6.50 7.35 22.05
C ARG A 105 -6.39 5.86 22.33
N ALA A 106 -6.56 5.46 23.58
CA ALA A 106 -6.47 4.08 24.00
C ALA A 106 -7.55 3.73 25.04
N THR A 107 -8.02 2.52 24.99
CA THR A 107 -8.96 1.94 25.95
C THR A 107 -8.39 0.71 26.60
N VAL A 108 -8.90 0.41 27.79
CA VAL A 108 -8.61 -0.78 28.62
C VAL A 108 -9.89 -1.24 29.29
N ASN A 109 -9.91 -2.45 29.84
CA ASN A 109 -11.05 -2.97 30.63
C ASN A 109 -12.42 -2.77 29.94
N ARG A 110 -12.54 -3.25 28.70
CA ARG A 110 -13.81 -3.21 27.92
C ARG A 110 -14.27 -1.77 27.59
N GLY A 111 -13.35 -0.91 27.16
CA GLY A 111 -13.65 0.39 26.61
C GLY A 111 -13.57 1.56 27.61
N GLN A 112 -12.99 1.33 28.80
CA GLN A 112 -12.63 2.43 29.69
C GLN A 112 -11.43 3.20 29.12
N ASP A 113 -11.40 4.52 29.31
CA ASP A 113 -10.27 5.34 28.92
C ASP A 113 -8.99 4.87 29.65
N ALA A 114 -7.96 4.55 28.91
CA ALA A 114 -6.68 4.11 29.45
C ALA A 114 -5.85 5.29 30.01
N HIS A 115 -6.33 6.54 29.84
CA HIS A 115 -5.68 7.77 30.34
C HIS A 115 -4.23 7.93 29.90
N THR A 116 -3.96 7.59 28.64
CA THR A 116 -2.62 7.75 28.05
C THR A 116 -2.24 9.21 27.80
N ASP A 117 -3.18 10.14 27.96
CA ASP A 117 -3.05 11.61 27.82
C ASP A 117 -2.42 12.05 26.48
N GLY A 118 -2.56 11.22 25.45
CA GLY A 118 -1.99 11.50 24.14
C GLY A 118 -0.46 11.61 24.13
N LYS A 119 0.25 10.88 25.00
CA LYS A 119 1.70 10.92 25.14
C LYS A 119 2.34 9.60 24.71
N PHE A 120 3.58 9.67 24.25
CA PHE A 120 4.37 8.50 23.94
C PHE A 120 4.84 7.73 25.18
N ALA A 121 5.06 8.42 26.30
CA ALA A 121 5.61 7.86 27.53
C ALA A 121 6.93 7.10 27.30
N ILE A 122 7.87 7.73 26.60
CA ILE A 122 9.23 7.22 26.33
C ILE A 122 10.21 8.02 27.18
N SER A 123 11.22 7.34 27.76
CA SER A 123 12.36 7.97 28.40
C SER A 123 13.37 8.56 27.41
N ASP A 124 14.37 9.29 27.92
CA ASP A 124 15.49 9.76 27.10
C ASP A 124 16.28 8.57 26.52
N GLN A 125 16.38 7.45 27.26
CA GLN A 125 17.01 6.21 26.79
C GLN A 125 16.26 5.63 25.59
N GLY A 126 14.95 5.48 25.69
CA GLY A 126 14.12 4.98 24.59
C GLY A 126 14.16 5.90 23.35
N ALA A 127 14.21 7.22 23.57
CA ALA A 127 14.40 8.18 22.49
C ALA A 127 15.77 7.97 21.79
N MET A 128 16.83 7.69 22.55
CA MET A 128 18.15 7.38 21.98
C MET A 128 18.16 6.08 21.16
N GLU A 129 17.40 5.07 21.54
CA GLU A 129 17.27 3.83 20.78
C GLU A 129 16.59 4.06 19.43
N ILE A 130 15.54 4.84 19.39
CA ILE A 130 14.87 5.25 18.15
C ILE A 130 15.85 6.03 17.26
N MET A 131 16.62 6.95 17.84
CA MET A 131 17.63 7.71 17.10
C MET A 131 18.76 6.83 16.60
N LYS A 132 19.20 5.83 17.38
CA LYS A 132 20.18 4.85 16.94
C LYS A 132 19.70 4.10 15.70
N LEU A 133 18.46 3.58 15.73
CA LEU A 133 17.87 2.93 14.55
C LEU A 133 17.82 3.88 13.34
N PHE A 134 17.37 5.12 13.57
CA PHE A 134 17.23 6.12 12.50
C PHE A 134 18.55 6.42 11.79
N PHE A 135 19.68 6.47 12.50
CA PHE A 135 21.00 6.79 11.94
C PHE A 135 21.82 5.55 11.54
N THR A 136 21.42 4.33 11.91
CA THR A 136 22.13 3.12 11.46
C THR A 136 22.06 3.00 9.93
N PRO A 137 23.17 2.73 9.21
CA PRO A 137 23.13 2.53 7.76
C PRO A 137 22.14 1.44 7.34
N ASP A 138 21.53 1.59 6.16
CA ASP A 138 20.50 0.65 5.69
C ASP A 138 21.06 -0.76 5.51
N GLU A 139 22.31 -0.86 5.04
CA GLU A 139 23.04 -2.12 4.83
C GLU A 139 23.25 -2.92 6.12
N ASP A 140 23.30 -2.26 7.27
CA ASP A 140 23.47 -2.90 8.58
C ASP A 140 22.13 -3.41 9.17
N LEU A 141 21.03 -3.16 8.48
CA LEU A 141 19.67 -3.45 8.93
C LEU A 141 18.96 -4.58 8.15
N TYR A 142 19.56 -5.09 7.06
CA TYR A 142 18.85 -5.97 6.13
C TYR A 142 18.27 -7.26 6.77
N ASP A 143 18.94 -7.79 7.78
CA ASP A 143 18.57 -9.03 8.46
C ASP A 143 18.25 -8.84 9.96
N LYS A 144 18.04 -7.59 10.37
CA LYS A 144 17.81 -7.23 11.77
C LYS A 144 16.33 -7.08 12.10
N PRO A 145 15.83 -7.73 13.16
CA PRO A 145 14.51 -7.43 13.70
C PRO A 145 14.56 -6.16 14.56
N ILE A 146 13.37 -5.57 14.80
CA ILE A 146 13.19 -4.41 15.66
C ILE A 146 13.73 -4.64 17.07
N THR A 147 13.60 -5.86 17.58
CA THR A 147 14.11 -6.27 18.93
C THR A 147 15.61 -6.18 19.08
N ASP A 148 16.40 -6.05 18.01
CA ASP A 148 17.84 -5.79 18.12
C ASP A 148 18.15 -4.31 18.46
N PHE A 149 17.16 -3.44 18.38
CA PHE A 149 17.31 -2.00 18.56
C PHE A 149 16.52 -1.46 19.74
N PHE A 150 15.36 -2.03 20.04
CA PHE A 150 14.45 -1.58 21.09
C PHE A 150 14.45 -2.54 22.26
N ASP A 151 14.65 -2.02 23.46
CA ASP A 151 14.50 -2.77 24.70
C ASP A 151 13.03 -2.87 25.16
N ASP A 152 12.83 -3.52 26.29
CA ASP A 152 11.50 -3.71 26.88
C ASP A 152 10.83 -2.36 27.26
N GLU A 153 11.57 -1.31 27.54
CA GLU A 153 10.99 -0.01 27.85
C GLU A 153 10.29 0.57 26.62
N VAL A 154 10.98 0.58 25.46
CA VAL A 154 10.40 1.07 24.20
C VAL A 154 9.26 0.16 23.75
N LEU A 155 9.47 -1.17 23.80
CA LEU A 155 8.48 -2.16 23.34
C LEU A 155 7.21 -2.19 24.20
N ASN A 156 7.24 -1.68 25.44
CA ASN A 156 6.05 -1.54 26.30
C ASN A 156 5.54 -0.11 26.42
N SER A 157 6.12 0.84 25.68
CA SER A 157 5.70 2.25 25.70
C SER A 157 4.42 2.49 24.91
N ASN A 158 3.76 3.61 25.18
CA ASN A 158 2.65 4.09 24.36
C ASN A 158 3.08 4.42 22.93
N PHE A 159 4.32 4.83 22.71
CA PHE A 159 4.87 5.04 21.38
C PHE A 159 4.75 3.77 20.56
N TRP A 160 5.27 2.65 21.09
CA TRP A 160 5.26 1.38 20.38
C TRP A 160 3.84 0.83 20.20
N LEU A 161 2.99 0.95 21.21
CA LEU A 161 1.57 0.57 21.11
C LEU A 161 0.87 1.32 19.98
N TYR A 162 1.04 2.63 19.90
CA TYR A 162 0.42 3.44 18.83
C TYR A 162 1.01 3.12 17.46
N TRP A 163 2.31 2.91 17.39
CA TRP A 163 3.00 2.55 16.16
C TRP A 163 2.53 1.22 15.61
N ARG A 164 2.53 0.17 16.45
CA ARG A 164 2.09 -1.17 16.06
C ARG A 164 0.66 -1.19 15.55
N THR A 165 -0.24 -0.56 16.27
CA THR A 165 -1.69 -0.60 15.96
C THR A 165 -2.07 0.32 14.78
N MET A 166 -1.25 1.29 14.44
CA MET A 166 -1.48 2.17 13.31
C MET A 166 -0.86 1.64 12.02
N PHE A 167 0.35 1.14 12.11
CA PHE A 167 1.12 0.69 10.93
C PHE A 167 1.22 -0.84 10.80
N ALA A 168 0.54 -1.60 11.65
CA ALA A 168 0.55 -3.06 11.68
C ALA A 168 1.95 -3.67 11.87
N PHE A 169 2.76 -3.10 12.78
CA PHE A 169 4.06 -3.64 13.14
C PHE A 169 3.99 -4.68 14.25
N GLU A 170 4.93 -5.62 14.20
CA GLU A 170 5.22 -6.57 15.24
C GLU A 170 6.68 -6.46 15.70
N ASN A 171 7.00 -6.93 16.91
CA ASN A 171 8.34 -6.80 17.49
C ASN A 171 9.44 -7.47 16.65
N TRP A 172 9.09 -8.53 15.93
CA TRP A 172 9.98 -9.31 15.07
C TRP A 172 10.08 -8.79 13.64
N HIS A 173 9.34 -7.73 13.28
CA HIS A 173 9.43 -7.12 11.96
C HIS A 173 10.80 -6.50 11.69
N SER A 174 11.06 -6.19 10.43
CA SER A 174 12.31 -5.62 9.95
C SER A 174 12.62 -4.26 10.57
N ALA A 175 13.81 -4.13 11.14
CA ALA A 175 14.34 -2.85 11.61
C ALA A 175 14.54 -1.85 10.47
N LEU A 176 14.89 -2.32 9.26
CA LEU A 176 14.98 -1.45 8.09
C LEU A 176 13.63 -0.86 7.72
N GLU A 177 12.58 -1.68 7.70
CA GLU A 177 11.24 -1.18 7.41
C GLU A 177 10.78 -0.15 8.45
N MET A 178 11.00 -0.43 9.74
CA MET A 178 10.74 0.52 10.82
C MET A 178 11.48 1.85 10.60
N LYS A 179 12.75 1.82 10.24
CA LYS A 179 13.53 3.02 9.93
C LYS A 179 12.96 3.79 8.73
N LEU A 180 12.54 3.11 7.67
CA LEU A 180 11.95 3.75 6.48
C LEU A 180 10.64 4.46 6.82
N TYR A 181 9.82 3.85 7.69
CA TYR A 181 8.61 4.49 8.22
C TYR A 181 8.95 5.69 9.11
N LEU A 182 9.93 5.59 10.00
CA LEU A 182 10.40 6.73 10.80
C LEU A 182 10.85 7.89 9.91
N LYS A 183 11.64 7.63 8.88
CA LYS A 183 12.05 8.64 7.90
C LYS A 183 10.86 9.29 7.19
N ARG A 184 9.85 8.49 6.85
CA ARG A 184 8.66 8.97 6.16
C ARG A 184 7.80 9.87 7.03
N TYR A 185 7.68 9.56 8.33
CA TYR A 185 6.77 10.21 9.26
C TYR A 185 7.45 11.10 10.29
N ILE A 186 8.75 11.33 10.20
CA ILE A 186 9.52 12.07 11.22
C ILE A 186 8.95 13.47 11.51
N HIS A 187 8.47 14.16 10.49
CA HIS A 187 7.89 15.50 10.62
C HIS A 187 6.48 15.50 11.22
N HIS A 188 5.84 14.36 11.35
CA HIS A 188 4.51 14.18 11.92
C HIS A 188 4.50 13.40 13.23
N ILE A 189 5.65 12.91 13.70
CA ILE A 189 5.72 12.01 14.83
C ILE A 189 5.07 12.58 16.09
N GLY A 190 5.17 13.89 16.31
CA GLY A 190 4.56 14.58 17.43
C GLY A 190 3.02 14.59 17.44
N GLY A 191 2.38 14.38 16.30
CA GLY A 191 0.93 14.33 16.14
C GLY A 191 0.33 12.92 16.14
N LEU A 192 1.14 11.87 16.36
CA LEU A 192 0.65 10.50 16.45
C LEU A 192 -0.07 10.18 17.78
N PRO A 193 0.33 10.72 18.93
CA PRO A 193 -0.34 10.42 20.20
C PRO A 193 -1.79 10.87 20.29
N ASP A 194 -2.14 11.96 19.62
CA ASP A 194 -3.52 12.49 19.58
C ASP A 194 -4.15 12.39 18.20
N PHE A 195 -3.45 11.75 17.26
CA PHE A 195 -3.89 11.49 15.91
C PHE A 195 -4.05 12.74 15.02
N THR A 196 -3.47 13.86 15.41
CA THR A 196 -3.54 15.11 14.63
C THR A 196 -2.63 15.12 13.41
N ALA A 197 -1.68 14.17 13.32
CA ALA A 197 -0.74 14.06 12.20
C ALA A 197 -1.41 13.60 10.91
N LEU A 198 -2.49 12.85 11.00
CA LEU A 198 -3.11 12.19 9.87
C LEU A 198 -4.42 12.85 9.46
N ARG A 199 -4.82 12.60 8.23
CA ARG A 199 -5.99 13.19 7.58
C ARG A 199 -6.82 12.09 6.94
N PHE A 200 -8.04 12.44 6.58
CA PHE A 200 -8.98 11.52 5.94
C PHE A 200 -9.63 12.16 4.73
N THR A 201 -10.17 11.34 3.86
CA THR A 201 -11.09 11.73 2.80
C THR A 201 -12.52 11.74 3.33
N ARG A 202 -13.43 12.43 2.64
CA ARG A 202 -14.83 12.58 3.06
C ARG A 202 -15.56 11.24 3.12
N TYR A 203 -15.36 10.43 2.09
CA TYR A 203 -15.85 9.06 2.00
C TYR A 203 -14.67 8.10 2.07
N ASN A 204 -14.91 6.81 1.89
CA ASN A 204 -13.79 5.89 1.69
C ASN A 204 -12.95 6.32 0.47
N GLN A 205 -11.71 5.88 0.39
CA GLN A 205 -10.79 6.35 -0.65
C GLN A 205 -11.17 5.88 -2.05
N TYR A 206 -11.97 4.82 -2.18
CA TYR A 206 -12.49 4.44 -3.48
C TYR A 206 -13.38 5.54 -4.06
N GLU A 207 -14.38 6.00 -3.29
CA GLU A 207 -15.32 7.03 -3.72
C GLU A 207 -14.64 8.40 -3.86
N SER A 208 -13.74 8.73 -2.93
CA SER A 208 -13.12 10.05 -2.86
C SER A 208 -11.95 10.27 -3.83
N MET A 209 -11.26 9.21 -4.25
CA MET A 209 -10.03 9.30 -5.04
C MET A 209 -10.04 8.38 -6.26
N ILE A 210 -10.26 7.08 -6.06
CA ILE A 210 -10.14 6.09 -7.12
C ILE A 210 -11.16 6.33 -8.23
N LEU A 211 -12.43 6.48 -7.86
CA LEU A 211 -13.50 6.71 -8.83
C LEU A 211 -13.32 8.01 -9.62
N PRO A 212 -12.99 9.17 -9.01
CA PRO A 212 -12.65 10.37 -9.75
C PRO A 212 -11.48 10.18 -10.71
N MET A 213 -10.42 9.46 -10.32
CA MET A 213 -9.28 9.18 -11.20
C MET A 213 -9.69 8.31 -12.39
N ILE A 214 -10.52 7.29 -12.19
CA ILE A 214 -11.06 6.45 -13.27
C ILE A 214 -11.85 7.34 -14.24
N LYS A 215 -12.76 8.17 -13.74
CA LYS A 215 -13.57 9.08 -14.58
C LYS A 215 -12.71 10.06 -15.36
N TYR A 216 -11.68 10.60 -14.74
CA TYR A 216 -10.70 11.45 -15.42
C TYR A 216 -10.01 10.71 -16.58
N LEU A 217 -9.53 9.50 -16.34
CA LEU A 217 -8.85 8.66 -17.33
C LEU A 217 -9.79 8.20 -18.46
N GLU A 218 -11.03 7.84 -18.14
CA GLU A 218 -12.06 7.54 -19.13
C GLU A 218 -12.29 8.74 -20.06
N GLY A 219 -12.26 9.96 -19.54
CA GLY A 219 -12.37 11.20 -20.32
C GLY A 219 -11.22 11.39 -21.32
N PHE A 220 -10.04 10.81 -21.07
CA PHE A 220 -8.91 10.77 -22.02
C PHE A 220 -8.97 9.57 -22.98
N GLY A 221 -9.93 8.63 -22.79
CA GLY A 221 -10.04 7.43 -23.59
C GLY A 221 -9.10 6.29 -23.20
N VAL A 222 -8.59 6.29 -21.94
CA VAL A 222 -7.77 5.19 -21.41
C VAL A 222 -8.55 3.88 -21.41
N GLN A 223 -7.89 2.81 -21.83
CA GLN A 223 -8.48 1.50 -22.04
C GLN A 223 -8.37 0.65 -20.77
N PHE A 224 -9.48 0.47 -20.07
CA PHE A 224 -9.57 -0.41 -18.90
C PHE A 224 -10.00 -1.82 -19.32
N HIS A 225 -9.21 -2.83 -18.93
CA HIS A 225 -9.46 -4.24 -19.18
C HIS A 225 -9.72 -4.93 -17.84
N TYR A 226 -10.99 -5.04 -17.44
CA TYR A 226 -11.42 -5.71 -16.22
C TYR A 226 -11.57 -7.21 -16.43
N ASN A 227 -11.42 -7.99 -15.35
CA ASN A 227 -11.44 -9.46 -15.37
C ASN A 227 -10.36 -10.06 -16.28
N VAL A 228 -9.28 -9.34 -16.50
CA VAL A 228 -8.12 -9.76 -17.27
C VAL A 228 -6.92 -9.88 -16.35
N LYS A 229 -6.39 -11.08 -16.20
CA LYS A 229 -5.25 -11.38 -15.37
C LYS A 229 -3.98 -11.40 -16.18
N VAL A 230 -2.96 -10.67 -15.75
CA VAL A 230 -1.61 -10.79 -16.27
C VAL A 230 -0.92 -11.96 -15.58
N GLU A 231 -0.53 -12.96 -16.38
CA GLU A 231 0.12 -14.17 -15.90
C GLU A 231 1.62 -14.04 -15.81
N ASN A 232 2.23 -13.33 -16.77
CA ASN A 232 3.67 -13.14 -16.86
C ASN A 232 4.04 -11.91 -17.67
N VAL A 233 5.26 -11.42 -17.44
CA VAL A 233 5.94 -10.45 -18.31
C VAL A 233 7.31 -11.03 -18.62
N ASP A 234 7.61 -11.25 -19.89
CA ASP A 234 8.92 -11.72 -20.34
C ASP A 234 9.87 -10.56 -20.55
N PHE A 235 11.14 -10.78 -20.20
CA PHE A 235 12.18 -9.78 -20.32
C PHE A 235 13.39 -10.29 -21.12
N ALA A 236 13.90 -9.43 -21.98
CA ALA A 236 15.25 -9.54 -22.49
C ALA A 236 16.21 -8.86 -21.52
N ILE A 237 17.22 -9.61 -21.05
CA ILE A 237 18.19 -9.17 -20.05
C ILE A 237 19.56 -9.03 -20.72
N GLY A 238 20.19 -7.86 -20.58
CA GLY A 238 21.52 -7.58 -21.16
C GLY A 238 21.55 -6.37 -22.09
N GLY A 239 22.71 -5.85 -22.41
CA GLY A 239 22.88 -4.68 -23.29
C GLY A 239 22.89 -5.04 -24.77
N GLY A 240 21.83 -4.73 -25.52
CA GLY A 240 21.85 -4.71 -26.97
C GLY A 240 20.78 -5.59 -27.65
N MET A 241 20.04 -4.98 -28.59
CA MET A 241 19.17 -5.70 -29.50
C MET A 241 19.98 -6.63 -30.41
N GLY A 242 19.80 -7.89 -30.23
CA GLY A 242 20.28 -8.99 -31.09
C GLY A 242 19.78 -10.30 -30.52
N PRO A 243 19.58 -11.35 -31.34
CA PRO A 243 19.21 -12.65 -30.82
C PRO A 243 20.22 -13.05 -29.76
N VAL A 244 19.71 -13.45 -28.58
CA VAL A 244 20.52 -13.87 -27.43
C VAL A 244 21.51 -14.95 -27.89
N ARG A 245 22.72 -14.56 -28.25
CA ARG A 245 23.83 -15.49 -28.29
C ARG A 245 24.22 -15.73 -26.84
N GLN A 246 24.01 -16.94 -26.35
CA GLN A 246 24.64 -17.42 -25.13
C GLN A 246 26.14 -17.10 -25.22
N ARG A 247 26.60 -16.07 -24.52
CA ARG A 247 28.03 -15.86 -24.31
C ARG A 247 28.48 -16.90 -23.30
N THR A 248 29.24 -17.84 -23.75
CA THR A 248 30.04 -18.73 -22.89
C THR A 248 30.92 -17.88 -22.00
N GLY A 249 30.77 -18.05 -20.68
CA GLY A 249 31.26 -17.15 -19.64
C GLY A 249 32.74 -16.85 -19.69
N THR A 250 33.04 -15.58 -19.51
CA THR A 250 34.35 -15.12 -19.04
C THR A 250 34.30 -15.07 -17.50
N GLY A 251 35.46 -15.14 -16.82
CA GLY A 251 35.54 -15.21 -15.35
C GLY A 251 34.75 -14.15 -14.54
N GLN A 252 34.34 -13.03 -15.16
CA GLN A 252 33.50 -12.01 -14.55
C GLN A 252 32.06 -12.48 -14.32
N ASP A 253 31.51 -13.27 -15.24
CA ASP A 253 30.13 -13.83 -15.09
C ASP A 253 30.09 -14.81 -13.91
N THR A 254 31.17 -15.50 -13.63
CA THR A 254 31.28 -16.42 -12.50
C THR A 254 31.31 -15.68 -11.15
N ILE A 255 31.93 -14.50 -11.10
CA ILE A 255 31.98 -13.67 -9.89
C ILE A 255 30.57 -13.10 -9.59
N LEU A 256 29.88 -12.59 -10.59
CA LEU A 256 28.52 -12.05 -10.44
C LEU A 256 27.51 -13.13 -10.03
N ARG A 257 27.62 -14.34 -10.59
CA ARG A 257 26.79 -15.49 -10.17
C ARG A 257 27.06 -15.91 -8.72
N LYS A 258 28.32 -15.97 -8.29
CA LYS A 258 28.68 -16.29 -6.90
C LYS A 258 28.22 -15.21 -5.92
N GLN A 259 28.22 -13.93 -6.32
CA GLN A 259 27.70 -12.84 -5.47
C GLN A 259 26.17 -12.87 -5.35
N ALA A 260 25.46 -13.28 -6.40
CA ALA A 260 24.01 -13.51 -6.34
C ALA A 260 23.64 -14.68 -5.41
N GLU A 261 24.44 -15.74 -5.37
CA GLU A 261 24.26 -16.88 -4.45
C GLU A 261 24.40 -16.50 -2.96
N TYR A 262 25.11 -15.39 -2.65
CA TYR A 262 25.34 -14.95 -1.25
C TYR A 262 24.52 -13.74 -0.82
N GLY A 263 23.53 -13.31 -1.61
CA GLY A 263 22.62 -12.23 -1.23
C GLY A 263 23.24 -10.83 -1.09
N ALA A 264 24.53 -10.69 -1.37
CA ALA A 264 25.20 -9.40 -1.38
C ALA A 264 25.03 -8.75 -2.75
N TYR A 265 24.17 -7.74 -2.84
CA TYR A 265 24.22 -6.81 -3.97
C TYR A 265 25.47 -5.94 -3.84
N PRO A 266 26.52 -6.15 -4.65
CA PRO A 266 27.60 -5.18 -4.72
C PRO A 266 27.01 -3.95 -5.41
N ARG A 267 26.78 -2.88 -4.68
CA ARG A 267 26.68 -1.56 -5.28
C ARG A 267 28.08 -1.18 -5.78
N ASN A 268 28.47 -1.76 -6.91
CA ASN A 268 29.56 -1.17 -7.66
C ASN A 268 29.00 0.09 -8.34
N PRO A 269 29.33 1.29 -7.87
CA PRO A 269 28.82 2.53 -8.45
C PRO A 269 29.27 2.74 -9.91
N PHE A 270 30.16 1.88 -10.42
CA PHE A 270 30.68 1.91 -11.79
C PHE A 270 30.15 0.79 -12.69
N SER A 271 29.31 -0.13 -12.17
CA SER A 271 28.64 -1.09 -13.03
C SER A 271 27.40 -0.43 -13.65
N SER A 272 27.36 -0.37 -14.97
CA SER A 272 26.12 -0.01 -15.67
C SER A 272 25.02 -1.00 -15.26
N PRO A 273 23.85 -0.53 -14.84
CA PRO A 273 22.75 -1.42 -14.48
C PRO A 273 22.42 -2.32 -15.69
N THR A 274 22.23 -3.60 -15.46
CA THR A 274 21.79 -4.54 -16.51
C THR A 274 20.48 -4.05 -17.10
N LYS A 275 20.45 -3.79 -18.40
CA LYS A 275 19.24 -3.36 -19.09
C LYS A 275 18.21 -4.49 -19.06
N LYS A 276 17.01 -4.19 -18.60
CA LYS A 276 15.85 -5.09 -18.61
C LYS A 276 14.83 -4.49 -19.56
N LEU A 277 14.48 -5.22 -20.62
CA LEU A 277 13.51 -4.80 -21.61
C LEU A 277 12.35 -5.78 -21.58
N ALA A 278 11.14 -5.34 -21.23
CA ALA A 278 9.95 -6.15 -21.35
C ALA A 278 9.68 -6.42 -22.84
N THR A 279 9.43 -7.68 -23.18
CA THR A 279 9.27 -8.13 -24.57
C THR A 279 7.89 -8.68 -24.87
N ARG A 280 7.19 -9.17 -23.83
CA ARG A 280 5.88 -9.79 -23.99
C ARG A 280 5.12 -9.78 -22.68
N ILE A 281 3.80 -9.65 -22.77
CA ILE A 281 2.86 -9.79 -21.66
C ILE A 281 1.93 -10.95 -21.97
N ASP A 282 1.83 -11.92 -21.05
CA ASP A 282 0.89 -13.02 -21.13
C ASP A 282 -0.34 -12.73 -20.28
N LEU A 283 -1.51 -12.87 -20.87
CA LEU A 283 -2.81 -12.54 -20.30
C LEU A 283 -3.72 -13.76 -20.26
N MET A 284 -4.58 -13.80 -19.26
CA MET A 284 -5.71 -14.72 -19.15
C MET A 284 -7.01 -13.91 -19.04
N GLU A 285 -7.92 -14.15 -19.96
CA GLU A 285 -9.24 -13.53 -20.00
C GLU A 285 -10.20 -14.18 -18.99
N ALA A 286 -11.36 -13.56 -18.77
CA ALA A 286 -12.38 -14.03 -17.82
C ALA A 286 -12.90 -15.44 -18.13
N ASP A 287 -12.91 -15.85 -19.38
CA ASP A 287 -13.34 -17.18 -19.84
C ASP A 287 -12.22 -18.25 -19.76
N GLY A 288 -11.03 -17.87 -19.26
CA GLY A 288 -9.86 -18.74 -19.15
C GLY A 288 -9.03 -18.84 -20.42
N THR A 289 -9.42 -18.17 -21.51
CA THR A 289 -8.59 -18.10 -22.72
C THR A 289 -7.32 -17.29 -22.46
N THR A 290 -6.22 -17.70 -23.08
CA THR A 290 -4.94 -17.01 -22.96
C THR A 290 -4.58 -16.32 -24.25
N ARG A 291 -3.99 -15.13 -24.12
CA ARG A 291 -3.39 -14.40 -25.24
C ARG A 291 -2.12 -13.68 -24.79
N SER A 292 -1.33 -13.25 -25.74
CA SER A 292 -0.11 -12.50 -25.46
C SER A 292 -0.09 -11.20 -26.25
N ILE A 293 0.64 -10.23 -25.69
CA ILE A 293 0.95 -8.96 -26.34
C ILE A 293 2.46 -8.91 -26.50
N ASP A 294 2.93 -8.89 -27.74
CA ASP A 294 4.34 -8.64 -28.04
C ASP A 294 4.61 -7.13 -27.93
N LEU A 295 5.68 -6.77 -27.24
CA LEU A 295 6.03 -5.39 -26.93
C LEU A 295 7.09 -4.87 -27.89
N GLY A 296 6.90 -3.64 -28.34
CA GLY A 296 7.91 -2.87 -29.05
C GLY A 296 8.96 -2.28 -28.10
N GLU A 297 10.11 -1.91 -28.67
CA GLU A 297 11.21 -1.32 -27.89
C GLU A 297 10.82 -0.04 -27.14
N ASN A 298 9.82 0.67 -27.65
CA ASN A 298 9.38 1.95 -27.12
C ASN A 298 8.15 1.84 -26.20
N ASP A 299 7.57 0.65 -26.07
CA ASP A 299 6.43 0.44 -25.19
C ASP A 299 6.85 0.54 -23.71
N LEU A 300 5.90 0.96 -22.89
CA LEU A 300 6.11 1.13 -21.46
C LEU A 300 5.32 0.06 -20.70
N VAL A 301 5.95 -0.55 -19.70
CA VAL A 301 5.27 -1.51 -18.81
C VAL A 301 5.42 -1.04 -17.37
N PHE A 302 4.27 -0.92 -16.68
CA PHE A 302 4.19 -0.60 -15.26
C PHE A 302 3.61 -1.80 -14.54
N ILE A 303 4.36 -2.38 -13.59
CA ILE A 303 3.92 -3.53 -12.80
C ILE A 303 3.66 -3.04 -11.39
N THR A 304 2.40 -3.00 -10.97
CA THR A 304 1.97 -2.41 -9.69
C THR A 304 1.21 -3.38 -8.79
N ASN A 305 0.97 -4.59 -9.24
CA ASN A 305 0.25 -5.63 -8.51
C ASN A 305 1.16 -6.46 -7.59
N GLY A 306 0.58 -7.36 -6.81
CA GLY A 306 1.30 -8.29 -5.94
C GLY A 306 1.65 -7.69 -4.58
N GLY A 307 0.91 -6.69 -4.10
CA GLY A 307 1.07 -6.14 -2.76
C GLY A 307 0.59 -7.10 -1.66
N CYS A 308 0.68 -6.67 -0.40
CA CYS A 308 0.35 -7.48 0.78
C CYS A 308 -1.10 -8.02 0.81
N VAL A 309 -2.02 -7.38 0.08
CA VAL A 309 -3.43 -7.80 0.00
C VAL A 309 -3.69 -8.92 -1.02
N GLU A 310 -2.68 -9.36 -1.78
CA GLU A 310 -2.85 -10.35 -2.83
C GLU A 310 -3.40 -11.69 -2.32
N ASN A 311 -2.96 -12.13 -1.15
CA ASN A 311 -3.40 -13.39 -0.52
C ASN A 311 -4.65 -13.24 0.35
N SER A 312 -5.34 -12.09 0.30
CA SER A 312 -6.52 -11.84 1.15
C SER A 312 -7.68 -12.76 0.80
N THR A 313 -8.41 -13.19 1.82
CA THR A 313 -9.73 -13.83 1.72
C THR A 313 -10.80 -12.88 2.22
N MET A 314 -11.99 -12.96 1.66
CA MET A 314 -13.11 -12.11 2.04
C MET A 314 -14.14 -12.92 2.83
N GLY A 315 -14.69 -12.32 3.86
CA GLY A 315 -15.84 -12.82 4.59
C GLY A 315 -17.13 -12.13 4.16
N SER A 316 -18.22 -12.47 4.83
CA SER A 316 -19.52 -11.84 4.68
C SER A 316 -20.24 -11.76 6.02
N GLN A 317 -21.44 -11.18 6.04
CA GLN A 317 -22.26 -11.05 7.26
C GLN A 317 -22.41 -12.36 8.05
N ASN A 318 -22.59 -13.48 7.36
CA ASN A 318 -22.89 -14.77 7.97
C ASN A 318 -21.77 -15.81 7.80
N SER A 319 -20.65 -15.41 7.21
CA SER A 319 -19.51 -16.28 6.94
C SER A 319 -18.22 -15.50 7.15
N PRO A 320 -17.52 -15.72 8.26
CA PRO A 320 -16.25 -15.05 8.50
C PRO A 320 -15.23 -15.42 7.42
N ALA A 321 -14.29 -14.53 7.14
CA ALA A 321 -13.18 -14.81 6.24
C ALA A 321 -12.42 -16.04 6.73
N ALA A 322 -12.29 -17.05 5.87
CA ALA A 322 -11.56 -18.26 6.21
C ALA A 322 -10.05 -17.94 6.27
N TRP A 323 -9.40 -18.42 7.29
CA TRP A 323 -7.95 -18.43 7.33
C TRP A 323 -7.41 -19.49 6.34
N ASN A 324 -6.57 -19.06 5.42
CA ASN A 324 -5.87 -19.94 4.50
C ASN A 324 -4.36 -19.88 4.79
N PRO A 325 -3.77 -20.94 5.38
CA PRO A 325 -2.34 -20.99 5.62
C PRO A 325 -1.54 -21.18 4.33
N ASP A 326 -2.18 -21.66 3.26
CA ASP A 326 -1.53 -21.88 1.98
C ASP A 326 -1.54 -20.61 1.15
N LEU A 327 -0.50 -20.42 0.36
CA LEU A 327 -0.45 -19.32 -0.57
C LEU A 327 -1.49 -19.50 -1.67
N LYS A 328 -2.23 -18.45 -1.96
CA LYS A 328 -3.24 -18.42 -3.01
C LYS A 328 -2.57 -18.56 -4.37
N PRO A 329 -2.82 -19.63 -5.12
CA PRO A 329 -2.18 -19.84 -6.42
C PRO A 329 -2.70 -18.83 -7.45
N GLY A 330 -1.87 -18.58 -8.46
CA GLY A 330 -2.26 -17.85 -9.64
C GLY A 330 -2.56 -16.37 -9.44
N GLY A 331 -1.91 -15.71 -8.49
CA GLY A 331 -2.06 -14.28 -8.28
C GLY A 331 -0.85 -13.46 -8.72
N GLY A 332 -0.79 -12.19 -8.29
CA GLY A 332 0.33 -11.31 -8.56
C GLY A 332 1.66 -11.81 -7.98
N TRP A 333 1.62 -12.55 -6.88
CA TRP A 333 2.82 -13.16 -6.31
C TRP A 333 3.39 -14.26 -7.21
N ASP A 334 2.55 -15.08 -7.85
CA ASP A 334 3.01 -16.07 -8.81
C ASP A 334 3.63 -15.43 -10.05
N MET A 335 3.05 -14.33 -10.53
CA MET A 335 3.63 -13.54 -11.60
C MET A 335 5.04 -13.02 -11.22
N TRP A 336 5.21 -12.47 -10.02
CA TRP A 336 6.51 -12.02 -9.56
C TRP A 336 7.52 -13.15 -9.42
N ARG A 337 7.11 -14.37 -9.00
CA ARG A 337 7.97 -15.54 -8.98
C ARG A 337 8.41 -15.94 -10.39
N ARG A 338 7.51 -15.88 -11.37
CA ARG A 338 7.86 -16.14 -12.78
C ARG A 338 8.83 -15.10 -13.33
N ILE A 339 8.64 -13.82 -13.00
CA ILE A 339 9.56 -12.75 -13.37
C ILE A 339 10.92 -12.99 -12.74
N ALA A 340 10.99 -13.30 -11.44
CA ALA A 340 12.23 -13.54 -10.73
C ALA A 340 12.98 -14.78 -11.22
N ALA A 341 12.27 -15.78 -11.72
CA ALA A 341 12.88 -16.97 -12.31
C ALA A 341 13.64 -16.69 -13.61
N GLN A 342 13.38 -15.56 -14.28
CA GLN A 342 14.06 -15.18 -15.52
C GLN A 342 15.47 -14.65 -15.26
N ASP A 343 15.69 -13.93 -14.16
CA ASP A 343 17.01 -13.41 -13.79
C ASP A 343 17.06 -13.05 -12.29
N PRO A 344 18.14 -13.43 -11.56
CA PRO A 344 18.26 -13.14 -10.13
C PRO A 344 18.22 -11.64 -9.79
N SER A 345 18.48 -10.75 -10.72
CA SER A 345 18.44 -9.30 -10.51
C SER A 345 17.03 -8.74 -10.33
N PHE A 346 15.98 -9.57 -10.49
CA PHE A 346 14.61 -9.21 -10.13
C PHE A 346 14.29 -9.42 -8.64
N GLY A 347 15.23 -9.98 -7.87
CA GLY A 347 15.08 -10.16 -6.44
C GLY A 347 14.50 -11.51 -6.03
N HIS A 348 14.01 -11.58 -4.80
CA HIS A 348 13.59 -12.80 -4.13
C HIS A 348 12.14 -12.69 -3.62
N PRO A 349 11.12 -12.88 -4.47
CA PRO A 349 9.71 -12.74 -4.08
C PRO A 349 9.31 -13.61 -2.87
N ASP A 350 9.94 -14.78 -2.70
CA ASP A 350 9.64 -15.68 -1.60
C ASP A 350 9.95 -15.09 -0.21
N VAL A 351 10.85 -14.12 -0.10
CA VAL A 351 11.10 -13.38 1.14
C VAL A 351 9.86 -12.55 1.53
N PHE A 352 9.16 -12.00 0.55
CA PHE A 352 7.97 -11.19 0.75
C PHE A 352 6.67 -12.00 0.89
N CYS A 353 6.52 -13.09 0.16
CA CYS A 353 5.25 -13.76 -0.06
C CYS A 353 5.25 -15.26 0.27
N SER A 354 6.08 -15.71 1.22
CA SER A 354 6.17 -17.13 1.58
C SER A 354 5.55 -17.49 2.93
N ASP A 355 5.28 -16.51 3.79
CA ASP A 355 4.87 -16.74 5.17
C ASP A 355 3.55 -16.02 5.50
N PRO A 356 2.39 -16.65 5.22
CA PRO A 356 1.09 -16.06 5.52
C PRO A 356 0.84 -15.88 7.01
N GLU A 357 1.39 -16.73 7.89
CA GLU A 357 1.17 -16.62 9.33
C GLU A 357 1.81 -15.36 9.91
N HIS A 358 3.04 -15.05 9.49
CA HIS A 358 3.74 -13.84 9.93
C HIS A 358 3.27 -12.56 9.23
N SER A 359 2.56 -12.65 8.12
CA SER A 359 1.98 -11.51 7.42
C SER A 359 0.46 -11.36 7.63
N LYS A 360 -0.11 -12.12 8.54
CA LYS A 360 -1.54 -12.15 8.82
C LYS A 360 -2.05 -10.82 9.37
N TRP A 361 -3.02 -10.29 8.69
CA TRP A 361 -3.73 -9.08 9.09
C TRP A 361 -5.23 -9.23 8.84
N MET A 362 -6.04 -8.77 9.79
CA MET A 362 -7.50 -8.89 9.70
C MET A 362 -8.16 -7.53 9.86
N SER A 363 -9.20 -7.28 9.08
CA SER A 363 -10.06 -6.11 9.26
C SER A 363 -11.52 -6.50 9.11
N ALA A 364 -12.38 -5.74 9.77
CA ALA A 364 -13.81 -5.88 9.63
C ALA A 364 -14.46 -4.49 9.58
N THR A 365 -15.45 -4.33 8.71
CA THR A 365 -16.36 -3.20 8.74
C THR A 365 -17.63 -3.67 9.46
N VAL A 366 -18.01 -2.95 10.50
CA VAL A 366 -19.23 -3.23 11.27
C VAL A 366 -20.24 -2.11 11.00
N THR A 367 -21.40 -2.45 10.43
CA THR A 367 -22.51 -1.52 10.22
C THR A 367 -23.59 -1.80 11.24
N THR A 368 -23.96 -0.80 12.04
CA THR A 368 -25.09 -0.89 12.98
C THR A 368 -26.34 -0.32 12.33
N LEU A 369 -27.45 -1.05 12.41
CA LEU A 369 -28.74 -0.65 11.82
C LEU A 369 -29.71 -0.07 12.85
N ASP A 370 -29.32 -0.02 14.10
CA ASP A 370 -30.10 0.53 15.21
C ASP A 370 -29.38 1.69 15.90
N GLY A 371 -30.10 2.40 16.77
CA GLY A 371 -29.58 3.55 17.49
C GLY A 371 -28.95 3.21 18.86
N GLU A 372 -28.76 1.95 19.23
CA GLU A 372 -28.30 1.58 20.57
C GLU A 372 -26.78 1.60 20.68
N ILE A 373 -26.04 1.23 19.63
CA ILE A 373 -24.58 1.18 19.62
C ILE A 373 -23.93 2.57 19.59
N PRO A 374 -24.37 3.54 18.76
CA PRO A 374 -23.73 4.84 18.64
C PRO A 374 -23.52 5.60 19.98
N PRO A 375 -24.42 5.58 20.96
CA PRO A 375 -24.20 6.19 22.27
C PRO A 375 -23.00 5.63 23.03
N TYR A 376 -22.70 4.32 22.89
CA TYR A 376 -21.52 3.73 23.50
C TYR A 376 -20.25 4.19 22.80
N ILE A 377 -20.27 4.29 21.47
CA ILE A 377 -19.17 4.82 20.68
C ILE A 377 -18.89 6.27 21.09
N GLN A 378 -19.94 7.10 21.17
CA GLN A 378 -19.82 8.49 21.63
C GLN A 378 -19.21 8.58 23.05
N LYS A 379 -19.62 7.70 23.95
CA LYS A 379 -19.06 7.64 25.31
C LYS A 379 -17.55 7.35 25.31
N ILE A 380 -17.09 6.48 24.41
CA ILE A 380 -15.67 6.12 24.28
C ILE A 380 -14.92 7.22 23.54
N CYS A 381 -15.32 7.56 22.31
CA CYS A 381 -14.65 8.54 21.47
C CYS A 381 -14.81 9.98 21.93
N LYS A 382 -15.80 10.25 22.81
CA LYS A 382 -16.14 11.61 23.28
C LYS A 382 -16.56 12.57 22.16
N ARG A 383 -16.99 12.02 21.00
CA ARG A 383 -17.50 12.77 19.84
C ARG A 383 -18.80 12.14 19.36
N ASP A 384 -19.67 12.96 18.76
CA ASP A 384 -20.97 12.52 18.24
C ASP A 384 -20.81 11.71 16.95
N PRO A 385 -21.16 10.41 16.93
CA PRO A 385 -21.08 9.59 15.72
C PRO A 385 -22.07 10.02 14.62
N PHE A 386 -23.10 10.80 14.95
CA PHE A 386 -24.05 11.32 13.98
C PHE A 386 -23.71 12.73 13.48
N SER A 387 -22.54 13.27 13.82
CA SER A 387 -22.15 14.64 13.45
C SER A 387 -22.05 14.88 11.93
N GLY A 388 -22.00 13.81 11.13
CA GLY A 388 -21.70 13.89 9.69
C GLY A 388 -20.27 14.27 9.37
N LYS A 389 -19.39 14.27 10.36
CA LYS A 389 -17.96 14.51 10.20
C LYS A 389 -17.26 13.24 9.77
N VAL A 390 -16.12 13.37 9.10
CA VAL A 390 -15.43 12.28 8.41
C VAL A 390 -14.89 11.23 9.36
N VAL A 391 -14.23 11.64 10.43
CA VAL A 391 -13.68 10.75 11.44
C VAL A 391 -14.16 11.22 12.81
N THR A 392 -15.06 10.43 13.36
CA THR A 392 -15.77 10.84 14.56
C THR A 392 -14.96 10.67 15.83
N GLY A 393 -13.82 10.03 15.83
CA GLY A 393 -13.06 9.84 17.06
C GLY A 393 -11.56 9.56 16.88
N GLY A 394 -11.06 9.62 15.64
CA GLY A 394 -9.71 9.15 15.35
C GLY A 394 -9.60 7.62 15.52
N ILE A 395 -8.40 7.11 15.68
CA ILE A 395 -8.17 5.70 16.00
C ILE A 395 -8.16 5.50 17.51
N VAL A 396 -8.92 4.51 17.96
CA VAL A 396 -8.92 4.02 19.35
C VAL A 396 -8.24 2.66 19.40
N THR A 397 -7.13 2.58 20.13
CA THR A 397 -6.39 1.33 20.36
C THR A 397 -6.91 0.64 21.61
N VAL A 398 -7.14 -0.66 21.55
CA VAL A 398 -7.51 -1.47 22.72
C VAL A 398 -6.22 -2.04 23.33
N GLN A 399 -5.74 -1.41 24.40
CA GLN A 399 -4.43 -1.65 24.98
C GLN A 399 -4.27 -3.07 25.54
N ASP A 400 -5.32 -3.63 26.10
CA ASP A 400 -5.37 -4.97 26.67
C ASP A 400 -5.90 -6.04 25.70
N SER A 401 -5.91 -5.74 24.40
CA SER A 401 -6.27 -6.71 23.36
C SER A 401 -5.10 -7.68 23.10
N ASN A 402 -5.42 -8.97 23.02
CA ASN A 402 -4.47 -9.99 22.56
C ASN A 402 -4.19 -9.95 21.05
N TRP A 403 -4.90 -9.09 20.30
CA TRP A 403 -4.85 -9.03 18.84
C TRP A 403 -4.35 -7.70 18.29
N LEU A 404 -3.79 -6.84 19.14
CA LEU A 404 -3.41 -5.48 18.73
C LEU A 404 -4.57 -4.73 18.05
N MET A 405 -5.76 -4.87 18.60
CA MET A 405 -6.97 -4.34 18.00
C MET A 405 -6.98 -2.81 18.07
N SER A 406 -7.31 -2.18 16.97
CA SER A 406 -7.70 -0.78 16.92
C SER A 406 -8.98 -0.64 16.10
N TRP A 407 -9.72 0.42 16.33
CA TRP A 407 -10.93 0.72 15.59
C TRP A 407 -11.07 2.22 15.38
N THR A 408 -11.82 2.58 14.36
CA THR A 408 -12.18 3.95 14.01
C THR A 408 -13.63 3.99 13.54
N LEU A 409 -14.26 5.14 13.63
CA LEU A 409 -15.62 5.37 13.16
C LEU A 409 -15.62 6.41 12.05
#